data_0f916c86a5e94a77b54595c051ca66f8
#
_entry.id   0f916c86a5e94a77b54595c051ca66f8
#
_cell.length_a   1.000
_cell.length_b   1.000
_cell.length_c   1.000
_cell.angle_alpha   90.00
_cell.angle_beta   90.00
_cell.angle_gamma   90.00
#
_symmetry.space_group_name_H-M   'P 1'
#
loop_
_entity.id
_entity.type
_entity.pdbx_description
1 polymer ?
#
loop_
_entity_poly.entity_id
_entity_poly.type
_entity_poly.pdbx_seq_one_letter_code
_entity_poly.pdbx_strand_id
1 'polypeptide(L)'
;MNETPKKAKKRINWGLFKRFLDKDKTPSPLLLLTSMLLILSFKLATGIFPDKTGGYLGCLILQLIIFFIPAYLYSKFTSRGKLSLHGKDFRLKAPSIDYTFLLLSCAMFLCALLFLVDMIFKFKRGYPDGFYLYNTFFTGKIQEPDTFVYPILTFALTPAVCEEFVFRGVIHRSYEKNGYLSASIISSILYALVMFDLTLIPSALILGMLMSFILYITDSIVACIIVNFIYKLFMLFLGTNMGNYLLTGGNNLLLYITVIAFLLVSLCIFSFECSRIFKQRAKENMPTPTLCEGGKSAILHNVSSALFTMCIVICAFIYVAFNVINIFL
;
A
#
# COMPACT_ATOMS: atom_id res chain seq x y z
N MET A 1 -64.19 -10.91 -10.37
CA MET A 1 -63.16 -10.59 -9.38
C MET A 1 -61.89 -11.29 -9.86
N ASN A 2 -61.03 -10.52 -10.51
CA ASN A 2 -59.76 -11.06 -11.05
C ASN A 2 -58.65 -10.72 -10.07
N GLU A 3 -58.13 -11.73 -9.34
CA GLU A 3 -56.91 -11.56 -8.53
C GLU A 3 -55.69 -11.62 -9.42
N THR A 4 -54.95 -10.53 -9.48
CA THR A 4 -53.66 -10.44 -10.12
C THR A 4 -52.60 -11.18 -9.29
N PRO A 5 -51.75 -12.05 -9.89
CA PRO A 5 -50.74 -12.77 -9.11
C PRO A 5 -49.66 -11.81 -8.63
N LYS A 6 -49.45 -11.73 -7.32
CA LYS A 6 -48.36 -11.01 -6.66
C LYS A 6 -47.03 -11.56 -7.13
N LYS A 7 -46.23 -10.77 -7.89
CA LYS A 7 -44.86 -11.07 -8.26
C LYS A 7 -44.03 -11.32 -6.98
N ALA A 8 -43.61 -12.55 -6.79
CA ALA A 8 -42.68 -12.90 -5.72
C ALA A 8 -41.36 -12.14 -5.94
N LYS A 9 -41.07 -11.20 -5.07
CA LYS A 9 -39.75 -10.54 -5.00
C LYS A 9 -38.70 -11.63 -4.70
N LYS A 10 -37.86 -11.95 -5.67
CA LYS A 10 -36.70 -12.81 -5.51
C LYS A 10 -35.80 -12.19 -4.43
N ARG A 11 -35.92 -12.66 -3.19
CA ARG A 11 -35.02 -12.28 -2.08
C ARG A 11 -33.65 -12.84 -2.43
N ILE A 12 -32.69 -11.96 -2.71
CA ILE A 12 -31.28 -12.33 -2.85
C ILE A 12 -30.91 -13.10 -1.58
N ASN A 13 -30.45 -14.32 -1.76
CA ASN A 13 -30.10 -15.18 -0.63
C ASN A 13 -28.78 -14.76 0.00
N TRP A 14 -28.81 -13.73 0.83
CA TRP A 14 -27.66 -13.21 1.58
C TRP A 14 -27.00 -14.26 2.49
N GLY A 15 -27.67 -15.40 2.73
CA GLY A 15 -27.12 -16.49 3.52
C GLY A 15 -25.91 -17.17 2.87
N LEU A 16 -25.87 -17.27 1.54
CA LEU A 16 -24.72 -17.80 0.80
C LEU A 16 -23.52 -16.84 0.91
N PHE A 17 -23.75 -15.54 0.75
CA PHE A 17 -22.72 -14.51 0.87
C PHE A 17 -22.17 -14.44 2.32
N LYS A 18 -23.04 -14.60 3.31
CA LYS A 18 -22.65 -14.66 4.71
C LYS A 18 -21.85 -15.92 5.05
N ARG A 19 -22.19 -17.09 4.48
CA ARG A 19 -21.38 -18.31 4.60
C ARG A 19 -20.02 -18.21 3.91
N PHE A 20 -19.92 -17.45 2.84
CA PHE A 20 -18.66 -17.18 2.14
C PHE A 20 -17.74 -16.28 2.98
N LEU A 21 -18.30 -15.27 3.64
CA LEU A 21 -17.61 -14.39 4.59
C LEU A 21 -17.24 -15.10 5.89
N ASP A 22 -18.06 -16.03 6.40
CA ASP A 22 -17.80 -16.76 7.64
C ASP A 22 -16.79 -17.90 7.46
N LYS A 23 -16.61 -18.43 6.25
CA LYS A 23 -15.59 -19.45 5.95
C LYS A 23 -14.19 -18.91 5.91
N ASP A 24 -14.01 -17.69 5.39
CA ASP A 24 -12.76 -16.98 5.46
C ASP A 24 -12.71 -16.25 6.81
N LYS A 25 -11.96 -16.82 7.74
CA LYS A 25 -11.75 -16.26 9.09
C LYS A 25 -11.22 -14.81 9.10
N THR A 26 -10.92 -14.26 7.92
CA THR A 26 -10.47 -12.88 7.71
C THR A 26 -11.02 -12.34 6.40
N PRO A 27 -12.00 -11.43 6.43
CA PRO A 27 -12.64 -10.87 5.23
C PRO A 27 -11.79 -9.80 4.48
N SER A 28 -10.56 -9.53 4.91
CA SER A 28 -9.64 -8.62 4.23
C SER A 28 -9.28 -9.00 2.77
N PRO A 29 -9.28 -10.28 2.34
CA PRO A 29 -9.11 -10.64 0.94
C PRO A 29 -10.19 -10.09 0.01
N LEU A 30 -11.43 -9.98 0.50
CA LEU A 30 -12.53 -9.39 -0.28
C LEU A 30 -12.31 -7.89 -0.51
N LEU A 31 -11.79 -7.16 0.49
CA LEU A 31 -11.41 -5.76 0.34
C LEU A 31 -10.36 -5.57 -0.75
N LEU A 32 -9.34 -6.42 -0.76
CA LEU A 32 -8.31 -6.40 -1.79
C LEU A 32 -8.90 -6.66 -3.18
N LEU A 33 -9.74 -7.70 -3.31
CA LEU A 33 -10.36 -8.04 -4.58
C LEU A 33 -11.22 -6.89 -5.11
N THR A 34 -12.01 -6.24 -4.26
CA THR A 34 -12.83 -5.08 -4.69
C THR A 34 -11.97 -3.90 -5.11
N SER A 35 -10.88 -3.60 -4.39
CA SER A 35 -9.95 -2.54 -4.77
C SER A 35 -9.25 -2.86 -6.10
N MET A 36 -8.80 -4.08 -6.31
CA MET A 36 -8.18 -4.50 -7.57
C MET A 36 -9.14 -4.43 -8.75
N LEU A 37 -10.39 -4.86 -8.58
CA LEU A 37 -11.41 -4.76 -9.64
C LEU A 37 -11.72 -3.31 -9.99
N LEU A 38 -11.77 -2.41 -9.00
CA LEU A 38 -11.97 -0.98 -9.24
C LEU A 38 -10.78 -0.39 -10.00
N ILE A 39 -9.54 -0.70 -9.61
CA ILE A 39 -8.33 -0.25 -10.33
C ILE A 39 -8.34 -0.75 -11.77
N LEU A 40 -8.63 -2.04 -11.98
CA LEU A 40 -8.68 -2.62 -13.30
C LEU A 40 -9.77 -1.97 -14.17
N SER A 41 -10.97 -1.79 -13.62
CA SER A 41 -12.07 -1.13 -14.31
C SER A 41 -11.69 0.29 -14.72
N PHE A 42 -10.96 0.99 -13.87
CA PHE A 42 -10.49 2.33 -14.13
C PHE A 42 -9.41 2.35 -15.22
N LYS A 43 -8.41 1.47 -15.16
CA LYS A 43 -7.39 1.35 -16.20
C LYS A 43 -8.00 1.03 -17.57
N LEU A 44 -9.01 0.16 -17.62
CA LEU A 44 -9.73 -0.15 -18.85
C LEU A 44 -10.52 1.07 -19.36
N ALA A 45 -11.18 1.80 -18.46
CA ALA A 45 -11.93 3.00 -18.84
C ALA A 45 -11.01 4.11 -19.38
N THR A 46 -9.83 4.32 -18.79
CA THR A 46 -8.85 5.31 -19.27
C THR A 46 -8.22 4.91 -20.61
N GLY A 47 -8.01 3.62 -20.85
CA GLY A 47 -7.57 3.11 -22.15
C GLY A 47 -8.59 3.37 -23.25
N ILE A 48 -9.90 3.30 -22.94
CA ILE A 48 -10.98 3.56 -23.91
C ILE A 48 -11.24 5.06 -24.09
N PHE A 49 -11.06 5.89 -23.04
CA PHE A 49 -11.35 7.32 -23.05
C PHE A 49 -10.19 8.15 -22.51
N PRO A 50 -9.02 8.17 -23.20
CA PRO A 50 -7.82 8.83 -22.67
C PRO A 50 -7.98 10.34 -22.43
N ASP A 51 -8.80 11.02 -23.21
CA ASP A 51 -8.98 12.49 -23.14
C ASP A 51 -9.97 12.95 -22.06
N LYS A 52 -10.72 12.01 -21.44
CA LYS A 52 -11.77 12.33 -20.45
C LYS A 52 -11.38 12.04 -19.01
N THR A 53 -10.17 11.55 -18.78
CA THR A 53 -9.66 11.36 -17.42
C THR A 53 -9.33 12.72 -16.84
N GLY A 54 -10.29 13.25 -16.07
CA GLY A 54 -10.22 14.57 -15.47
C GLY A 54 -8.92 14.78 -14.70
N GLY A 55 -8.42 16.00 -14.69
CA GLY A 55 -7.16 16.40 -14.09
C GLY A 55 -6.96 15.95 -12.63
N TYR A 56 -6.06 16.58 -11.90
CA TYR A 56 -5.67 16.22 -10.52
C TYR A 56 -6.83 15.92 -9.57
N LEU A 57 -7.93 16.70 -9.64
CA LEU A 57 -9.11 16.49 -8.81
C LEU A 57 -9.79 15.13 -9.11
N GLY A 58 -9.89 14.75 -10.39
CA GLY A 58 -10.42 13.44 -10.79
C GLY A 58 -9.57 12.30 -10.23
N CYS A 59 -8.25 12.43 -10.29
CA CYS A 59 -7.29 11.48 -9.75
C CYS A 59 -7.45 11.33 -8.22
N LEU A 60 -7.61 12.43 -7.51
CA LEU A 60 -7.81 12.44 -6.07
C LEU A 60 -9.12 11.74 -5.68
N ILE A 61 -10.22 12.11 -6.33
CA ILE A 61 -11.54 11.50 -6.08
C ILE A 61 -11.50 9.99 -6.34
N LEU A 62 -10.85 9.56 -7.41
CA LEU A 62 -10.74 8.15 -7.76
C LEU A 62 -9.94 7.34 -6.73
N GLN A 63 -8.83 7.86 -6.23
CA GLN A 63 -8.08 7.21 -5.16
C GLN A 63 -8.93 7.04 -3.90
N LEU A 64 -9.71 8.06 -3.53
CA LEU A 64 -10.64 7.98 -2.41
C LEU A 64 -11.70 6.89 -2.67
N ILE A 65 -12.27 6.83 -3.86
CA ILE A 65 -13.26 5.81 -4.22
C ILE A 65 -12.65 4.40 -4.16
N ILE A 66 -11.46 4.20 -4.73
CA ILE A 66 -10.82 2.88 -4.83
C ILE A 66 -10.45 2.33 -3.44
N PHE A 67 -9.97 3.17 -2.54
CA PHE A 67 -9.48 2.71 -1.25
C PHE A 67 -10.49 2.90 -0.11
N PHE A 68 -11.13 4.06 0.00
CA PHE A 68 -12.02 4.35 1.12
C PHE A 68 -13.37 3.63 1.03
N ILE A 69 -13.98 3.56 -0.15
CA ILE A 69 -15.29 2.92 -0.27
C ILE A 69 -15.24 1.43 0.08
N PRO A 70 -14.32 0.62 -0.48
CA PRO A 70 -14.22 -0.78 -0.09
C PRO A 70 -13.86 -0.96 1.39
N ALA A 71 -12.96 -0.14 1.93
CA ALA A 71 -12.59 -0.19 3.34
C ALA A 71 -13.75 0.16 4.27
N TYR A 72 -14.55 1.17 3.91
CA TYR A 72 -15.75 1.56 4.64
C TYR A 72 -16.82 0.48 4.61
N LEU A 73 -17.11 -0.05 3.42
CA LEU A 73 -18.08 -1.14 3.27
C LEU A 73 -17.66 -2.37 4.07
N TYR A 74 -16.39 -2.74 3.95
CA TYR A 74 -15.80 -3.83 4.71
C TYR A 74 -15.98 -3.65 6.21
N SER A 75 -15.60 -2.49 6.74
CA SER A 75 -15.75 -2.16 8.16
C SER A 75 -17.22 -2.28 8.61
N LYS A 76 -18.16 -1.79 7.80
CA LYS A 76 -19.60 -1.87 8.07
C LYS A 76 -20.12 -3.30 8.08
N PHE A 77 -19.65 -4.17 7.19
CA PHE A 77 -20.06 -5.57 7.13
C PHE A 77 -19.47 -6.41 8.28
N THR A 78 -18.24 -6.10 8.69
CA THR A 78 -17.54 -6.86 9.74
C THR A 78 -18.02 -6.51 11.14
N SER A 79 -18.37 -5.26 11.42
CA SER A 79 -18.76 -4.77 12.74
C SER A 79 -20.25 -4.95 13.08
N ARG A 80 -21.00 -5.74 12.32
CA ARG A 80 -22.45 -5.96 12.50
C ARG A 80 -23.27 -4.66 12.63
N GLY A 81 -22.92 -3.64 11.88
CA GLY A 81 -23.62 -2.35 11.88
C GLY A 81 -23.21 -1.39 12.99
N LYS A 82 -22.37 -1.79 13.91
CA LYS A 82 -21.73 -0.86 14.85
C LYS A 82 -20.42 -0.36 14.25
N LEU A 83 -20.53 0.65 13.43
CA LEU A 83 -19.38 1.40 12.93
C LEU A 83 -18.85 2.27 14.07
N SER A 84 -18.11 1.67 14.97
CA SER A 84 -17.26 2.45 15.85
C SER A 84 -15.96 2.72 15.10
N LEU A 85 -15.99 3.73 14.23
CA LEU A 85 -14.80 4.41 13.73
C LEU A 85 -14.13 5.18 14.91
N HIS A 86 -14.00 4.51 16.06
CA HIS A 86 -13.21 5.08 17.13
C HIS A 86 -11.76 5.04 16.67
N GLY A 87 -11.12 6.21 16.61
CA GLY A 87 -9.72 6.35 16.18
C GLY A 87 -8.75 5.45 16.94
N LYS A 88 -9.14 5.00 18.15
CA LYS A 88 -8.42 3.99 18.94
C LYS A 88 -8.40 2.60 18.27
N ASP A 89 -9.46 2.22 17.57
CA ASP A 89 -9.53 0.91 16.90
C ASP A 89 -8.61 0.83 15.69
N PHE A 90 -8.33 1.94 15.03
CA PHE A 90 -7.46 2.05 13.86
C PHE A 90 -6.05 2.55 14.20
N ARG A 91 -5.68 2.68 15.48
CA ARG A 91 -4.38 3.25 15.88
C ARG A 91 -4.10 4.61 15.25
N LEU A 92 -5.15 5.41 15.00
CA LEU A 92 -5.06 6.78 14.50
C LEU A 92 -4.67 7.73 15.64
N LYS A 93 -3.53 7.49 16.25
CA LYS A 93 -2.96 8.37 17.26
C LYS A 93 -1.73 9.05 16.69
N ALA A 94 -1.52 10.31 17.04
CA ALA A 94 -0.28 10.99 16.71
C ALA A 94 0.90 10.25 17.36
N PRO A 95 2.01 10.05 16.62
CA PRO A 95 3.21 9.49 17.23
C PRO A 95 3.76 10.45 18.29
N SER A 96 4.39 9.92 19.34
CA SER A 96 5.12 10.74 20.30
C SER A 96 6.26 11.51 19.63
N ILE A 97 6.58 12.68 20.13
CA ILE A 97 7.69 13.52 19.64
C ILE A 97 9.02 12.76 19.69
N ASP A 98 9.18 11.83 20.63
CA ASP A 98 10.37 10.99 20.77
C ASP A 98 10.66 10.13 19.54
N TYR A 99 9.63 9.83 18.73
CA TYR A 99 9.76 9.06 17.48
C TYR A 99 10.13 9.92 16.26
N THR A 100 10.20 11.24 16.38
CA THR A 100 10.42 12.12 15.22
C THR A 100 11.70 11.79 14.47
N PHE A 101 12.82 11.61 15.20
CA PHE A 101 14.10 11.21 14.59
C PHE A 101 14.07 9.82 13.98
N LEU A 102 13.37 8.87 14.61
CA LEU A 102 13.14 7.54 14.05
C LEU A 102 12.40 7.62 12.71
N LEU A 103 11.31 8.39 12.66
CA LEU A 103 10.50 8.52 11.44
C LEU A 103 11.27 9.19 10.31
N LEU A 104 12.03 10.25 10.63
CA LEU A 104 12.85 10.95 9.65
C LEU A 104 13.97 10.05 9.11
N SER A 105 14.71 9.37 9.99
CA SER A 105 15.78 8.45 9.58
C SER A 105 15.25 7.25 8.79
N CYS A 106 14.07 6.71 9.16
CA CYS A 106 13.40 5.68 8.40
C CYS A 106 12.99 6.16 7.01
N ALA A 107 12.44 7.38 6.89
CA ALA A 107 12.07 7.96 5.62
C ALA A 107 13.30 8.16 4.71
N MET A 108 14.41 8.67 5.25
CA MET A 108 15.67 8.82 4.52
C MET A 108 16.21 7.47 4.04
N PHE A 109 16.24 6.48 4.92
CA PHE A 109 16.66 5.11 4.59
C PHE A 109 15.77 4.49 3.52
N LEU A 110 14.45 4.63 3.65
CA LEU A 110 13.47 4.13 2.70
C LEU A 110 13.64 4.78 1.33
N CYS A 111 13.79 6.12 1.26
CA CYS A 111 14.02 6.85 0.01
C CYS A 111 15.27 6.36 -0.72
N ALA A 112 16.39 6.21 0.00
CA ALA A 112 17.63 5.72 -0.59
C ALA A 112 17.52 4.26 -1.08
N LEU A 113 16.93 3.39 -0.26
CA LEU A 113 16.79 1.98 -0.56
C LEU A 113 15.88 1.74 -1.76
N LEU A 114 14.69 2.35 -1.77
CA LEU A 114 13.74 2.17 -2.85
C LEU A 114 14.22 2.83 -4.15
N PHE A 115 14.90 3.96 -4.06
CA PHE A 115 15.51 4.58 -5.22
C PHE A 115 16.59 3.67 -5.83
N LEU A 116 17.45 3.04 -5.01
CA LEU A 116 18.44 2.09 -5.49
C LEU A 116 17.79 0.85 -6.12
N VAL A 117 16.75 0.31 -5.50
CA VAL A 117 15.99 -0.84 -6.05
C VAL A 117 15.36 -0.47 -7.39
N ASP A 118 14.74 0.69 -7.49
CA ASP A 118 14.17 1.19 -8.72
C ASP A 118 15.22 1.40 -9.83
N MET A 119 16.40 1.92 -9.49
CA MET A 119 17.52 2.04 -10.44
C MET A 119 17.90 0.65 -10.99
N ILE A 120 17.98 -0.38 -10.15
CA ILE A 120 18.38 -1.72 -10.58
C ILE A 120 17.32 -2.37 -11.48
N PHE A 121 16.06 -2.30 -11.10
CA PHE A 121 14.99 -3.03 -11.79
C PHE A 121 14.45 -2.30 -13.02
N LYS A 122 14.38 -0.98 -13.00
CA LYS A 122 13.87 -0.18 -14.12
C LYS A 122 14.91 0.11 -15.18
N PHE A 123 16.15 0.26 -14.80
CA PHE A 123 17.24 0.57 -15.74
C PHE A 123 17.39 -0.50 -16.84
N LYS A 124 17.05 -1.75 -16.55
CA LYS A 124 17.07 -2.85 -17.52
C LYS A 124 15.94 -2.80 -18.55
N ARG A 125 14.85 -2.07 -18.29
CA ARG A 125 13.64 -2.04 -19.15
C ARG A 125 13.40 -0.71 -19.86
N GLY A 126 14.25 0.28 -19.66
CA GLY A 126 14.01 1.66 -20.05
C GLY A 126 13.04 2.35 -19.06
N TYR A 127 13.33 3.59 -18.72
CA TYR A 127 12.40 4.40 -17.94
C TYR A 127 11.20 4.71 -18.85
N PRO A 128 9.97 4.30 -18.48
CA PRO A 128 8.81 4.82 -19.18
C PRO A 128 8.76 6.33 -18.97
N ASP A 129 8.47 7.06 -20.05
CA ASP A 129 8.29 8.50 -20.01
C ASP A 129 7.33 8.90 -18.89
N GLY A 130 7.81 9.59 -17.88
CA GLY A 130 6.98 10.18 -16.85
C GLY A 130 6.91 9.45 -15.51
N PHE A 131 6.30 10.12 -14.60
CA PHE A 131 6.09 9.80 -13.20
C PHE A 131 5.60 8.39 -12.97
N TYR A 132 6.27 7.69 -12.12
CA TYR A 132 5.98 6.34 -11.68
C TYR A 132 4.56 6.11 -11.14
N LEU A 133 4.03 7.06 -10.37
CA LEU A 133 2.65 7.04 -9.87
C LEU A 133 1.60 7.31 -10.96
N TYR A 134 1.97 8.01 -12.00
CA TYR A 134 1.11 8.29 -13.15
C TYR A 134 0.73 7.01 -13.89
N ASN A 135 1.72 6.15 -14.19
CA ASN A 135 1.49 4.93 -14.95
C ASN A 135 0.70 3.88 -14.17
N THR A 136 0.69 3.93 -12.84
CA THR A 136 -0.05 2.96 -12.04
C THR A 136 -1.56 3.17 -12.11
N PHE A 137 -2.02 4.43 -12.11
CA PHE A 137 -3.43 4.76 -12.03
C PHE A 137 -3.96 5.52 -13.24
N PHE A 138 -3.11 6.19 -14.03
CA PHE A 138 -3.52 7.10 -15.09
C PHE A 138 -2.65 6.97 -16.33
N THR A 139 -3.27 6.68 -17.47
CA THR A 139 -2.63 6.64 -18.78
C THR A 139 -2.78 7.95 -19.56
N GLY A 140 -3.48 8.95 -19.01
CA GLY A 140 -3.73 10.23 -19.66
C GLY A 140 -2.62 11.26 -19.42
N LYS A 141 -2.36 12.12 -20.40
CA LYS A 141 -1.53 13.31 -20.21
C LYS A 141 -2.24 14.27 -19.26
N ILE A 142 -1.72 14.47 -18.06
CA ILE A 142 -2.17 15.55 -17.18
C ILE A 142 -1.45 16.79 -17.60
N GLN A 143 -2.18 17.90 -17.78
CA GLN A 143 -1.58 19.20 -18.07
C GLN A 143 -0.60 19.57 -16.95
N GLU A 144 0.53 20.19 -17.32
CA GLU A 144 1.48 20.68 -16.33
C GLU A 144 0.75 21.60 -15.34
N PRO A 145 0.93 21.37 -14.04
CA PRO A 145 0.20 22.16 -13.05
C PRO A 145 0.78 23.55 -12.92
N ASP A 146 -0.07 24.55 -12.87
CA ASP A 146 0.33 25.93 -12.55
C ASP A 146 0.94 26.06 -11.15
N THR A 147 0.66 25.09 -10.26
CA THR A 147 1.15 25.07 -8.88
C THR A 147 1.52 23.66 -8.43
N PHE A 148 2.59 23.52 -7.63
CA PHE A 148 3.02 22.25 -7.04
C PHE A 148 2.06 21.66 -6.00
N VAL A 149 1.05 22.40 -5.55
CA VAL A 149 0.11 21.96 -4.52
C VAL A 149 -0.73 20.77 -4.98
N TYR A 150 -1.23 20.81 -6.22
CA TYR A 150 -2.07 19.73 -6.76
C TYR A 150 -1.34 18.40 -6.91
N PRO A 151 -0.11 18.33 -7.48
CA PRO A 151 0.68 17.12 -7.49
C PRO A 151 0.96 16.56 -6.08
N ILE A 152 1.31 17.40 -5.12
CA ILE A 152 1.59 16.98 -3.75
C ILE A 152 0.35 16.35 -3.12
N LEU A 153 -0.81 17.00 -3.23
CA LEU A 153 -2.05 16.47 -2.68
C LEU A 153 -2.46 15.16 -3.36
N THR A 154 -2.36 15.09 -4.69
CA THR A 154 -2.87 13.96 -5.46
C THR A 154 -1.92 12.76 -5.45
N PHE A 155 -0.61 12.97 -5.53
CA PHE A 155 0.36 11.89 -5.73
C PHE A 155 1.22 11.59 -4.50
N ALA A 156 1.25 12.46 -3.51
CA ALA A 156 1.98 12.20 -2.28
C ALA A 156 1.04 12.01 -1.07
N LEU A 157 0.21 13.00 -0.75
CA LEU A 157 -0.58 12.98 0.48
C LEU A 157 -1.74 11.97 0.41
N THR A 158 -2.58 12.06 -0.62
CA THR A 158 -3.77 11.19 -0.73
C THR A 158 -3.42 9.71 -0.76
N PRO A 159 -2.47 9.24 -1.63
CA PRO A 159 -2.12 7.83 -1.62
C PRO A 159 -1.43 7.42 -0.31
N ALA A 160 -0.62 8.27 0.33
CA ALA A 160 -0.02 7.94 1.63
C ALA A 160 -1.09 7.69 2.70
N VAL A 161 -2.15 8.49 2.73
CA VAL A 161 -3.27 8.31 3.67
C VAL A 161 -4.10 7.08 3.31
N CYS A 162 -4.52 6.95 2.05
CA CYS A 162 -5.42 5.90 1.60
C CYS A 162 -4.78 4.51 1.71
N GLU A 163 -3.54 4.37 1.25
CA GLU A 163 -2.83 3.10 1.27
C GLU A 163 -2.56 2.63 2.70
N GLU A 164 -2.03 3.51 3.56
CA GLU A 164 -1.74 3.13 4.94
C GLU A 164 -3.01 2.80 5.72
N PHE A 165 -4.10 3.54 5.49
CA PHE A 165 -5.37 3.23 6.12
C PHE A 165 -5.88 1.83 5.73
N VAL A 166 -5.82 1.47 4.47
CA VAL A 166 -6.27 0.15 3.99
C VAL A 166 -5.31 -0.95 4.43
N PHE A 167 -4.02 -0.81 4.13
CA PHE A 167 -3.07 -1.90 4.31
C PHE A 167 -2.65 -2.08 5.77
N ARG A 168 -2.45 -1.02 6.54
CA ARG A 168 -2.05 -1.09 7.97
C ARG A 168 -3.25 -1.01 8.89
N GLY A 169 -4.23 -0.16 8.56
CA GLY A 169 -5.43 0.00 9.37
C GLY A 169 -6.36 -1.20 9.31
N VAL A 170 -6.58 -1.76 8.14
CA VAL A 170 -7.58 -2.83 7.94
C VAL A 170 -6.91 -4.18 7.70
N ILE A 171 -6.09 -4.31 6.64
CA ILE A 171 -5.55 -5.62 6.22
C ILE A 171 -4.60 -6.18 7.27
N HIS A 172 -3.54 -5.45 7.62
CA HIS A 172 -2.55 -5.89 8.60
C HIS A 172 -3.22 -6.29 9.91
N ARG A 173 -4.12 -5.46 10.42
CA ARG A 173 -4.83 -5.71 11.67
C ARG A 173 -5.68 -6.98 11.62
N SER A 174 -6.30 -7.31 10.49
CA SER A 174 -7.13 -8.51 10.38
C SER A 174 -6.31 -9.81 10.46
N TYR A 175 -5.01 -9.75 10.10
CA TYR A 175 -4.09 -10.88 10.20
C TYR A 175 -3.22 -10.87 11.46
N GLU A 176 -3.22 -9.80 12.24
CA GLU A 176 -2.36 -9.62 13.43
C GLU A 176 -2.57 -10.71 14.49
N LYS A 177 -3.79 -11.26 14.58
CA LYS A 177 -4.11 -12.42 15.43
C LYS A 177 -3.34 -13.71 15.07
N ASN A 178 -2.78 -13.79 13.87
CA ASN A 178 -1.96 -14.91 13.41
C ASN A 178 -0.47 -14.64 13.62
N GLY A 179 -0.11 -13.62 14.41
CA GLY A 179 1.24 -13.16 14.66
C GLY A 179 1.62 -11.95 13.81
N TYR A 180 2.34 -11.03 14.45
CA TYR A 180 2.67 -9.73 13.83
C TYR A 180 3.49 -9.87 12.53
N LEU A 181 4.50 -10.75 12.54
CA LEU A 181 5.35 -10.97 11.37
C LEU A 181 4.58 -11.60 10.20
N SER A 182 3.68 -12.55 10.49
CA SER A 182 2.79 -13.12 9.46
C SER A 182 1.90 -12.05 8.84
N ALA A 183 1.31 -11.17 9.67
CA ALA A 183 0.49 -10.05 9.20
C ALA A 183 1.30 -9.07 8.33
N SER A 184 2.55 -8.78 8.72
CA SER A 184 3.45 -7.91 7.96
C SER A 184 3.76 -8.46 6.58
N ILE A 185 4.10 -9.75 6.49
CA ILE A 185 4.40 -10.43 5.22
C ILE A 185 3.15 -10.44 4.32
N ILE A 186 2.01 -10.87 4.86
CA ILE A 186 0.74 -10.94 4.11
C ILE A 186 0.36 -9.54 3.59
N SER A 187 0.34 -8.54 4.46
CA SER A 187 0.00 -7.16 4.09
C SER A 187 0.92 -6.60 3.02
N SER A 188 2.22 -6.91 3.06
CA SER A 188 3.21 -6.46 2.07
C SER A 188 3.02 -7.14 0.72
N ILE A 189 2.72 -8.44 0.69
CA ILE A 189 2.41 -9.16 -0.55
C ILE A 189 1.12 -8.61 -1.17
N LEU A 190 0.08 -8.39 -0.37
CA LEU A 190 -1.18 -7.85 -0.85
C LEU A 190 -1.02 -6.41 -1.37
N TYR A 191 -0.15 -5.61 -0.73
CA TYR A 191 0.20 -4.29 -1.22
C TYR A 191 0.90 -4.37 -2.61
N ALA A 192 1.83 -5.30 -2.79
CA ALA A 192 2.50 -5.49 -4.07
C ALA A 192 1.55 -5.91 -5.20
N LEU A 193 0.55 -6.75 -4.91
CA LEU A 193 -0.46 -7.16 -5.91
C LEU A 193 -1.32 -6.00 -6.41
N VAL A 194 -1.61 -5.00 -5.57
CA VAL A 194 -2.43 -3.84 -5.95
C VAL A 194 -1.69 -2.90 -6.91
N MET A 195 -0.35 -2.96 -6.96
CA MET A 195 0.44 -2.09 -7.83
C MET A 195 0.31 -2.43 -9.32
N PHE A 196 -0.14 -3.63 -9.69
CA PHE A 196 -0.31 -4.09 -11.07
C PHE A 196 0.93 -3.95 -11.97
N ASP A 197 2.12 -3.96 -11.39
CA ASP A 197 3.39 -3.86 -12.11
C ASP A 197 4.43 -4.82 -11.51
N LEU A 198 4.97 -5.71 -12.34
CA LEU A 198 5.97 -6.69 -11.93
C LEU A 198 7.29 -6.04 -11.48
N THR A 199 7.64 -4.89 -12.05
CA THR A 199 8.88 -4.18 -11.71
C THR A 199 8.85 -3.57 -10.33
N LEU A 200 7.62 -3.34 -9.80
CA LEU A 200 7.35 -2.74 -8.50
C LEU A 200 7.31 -3.72 -7.34
N ILE A 201 7.21 -5.01 -7.62
CA ILE A 201 7.09 -6.01 -6.55
C ILE A 201 8.19 -5.84 -5.49
N PRO A 202 9.50 -5.73 -5.85
CA PRO A 202 10.54 -5.57 -4.84
C PRO A 202 10.37 -4.31 -4.00
N SER A 203 10.13 -3.18 -4.63
CA SER A 203 9.93 -1.90 -3.95
C SER A 203 8.69 -1.92 -3.04
N ALA A 204 7.59 -2.48 -3.53
CA ALA A 204 6.34 -2.59 -2.78
C ALA A 204 6.46 -3.52 -1.57
N LEU A 205 7.16 -4.65 -1.70
CA LEU A 205 7.42 -5.57 -0.59
C LEU A 205 8.28 -4.90 0.49
N ILE A 206 9.36 -4.23 0.10
CA ILE A 206 10.25 -3.51 1.02
C ILE A 206 9.47 -2.41 1.74
N LEU A 207 8.75 -1.57 0.99
CA LEU A 207 7.90 -0.52 1.56
C LEU A 207 6.89 -1.12 2.55
N GLY A 208 6.22 -2.19 2.14
CA GLY A 208 5.25 -2.89 2.96
C GLY A 208 5.80 -3.38 4.29
N MET A 209 6.95 -4.02 4.27
CA MET A 209 7.61 -4.53 5.46
C MET A 209 8.09 -3.41 6.38
N LEU A 210 8.70 -2.35 5.83
CA LEU A 210 9.18 -1.23 6.62
C LEU A 210 8.04 -0.43 7.26
N MET A 211 6.92 -0.22 6.55
CA MET A 211 5.75 0.42 7.15
C MET A 211 5.15 -0.42 8.29
N SER A 212 5.11 -1.74 8.13
CA SER A 212 4.69 -2.63 9.22
C SER A 212 5.65 -2.59 10.40
N PHE A 213 6.96 -2.45 10.16
CA PHE A 213 7.96 -2.29 11.22
C PHE A 213 7.80 -0.96 11.97
N ILE A 214 7.53 0.15 11.26
CA ILE A 214 7.21 1.44 11.90
C ILE A 214 5.94 1.34 12.74
N LEU A 215 4.89 0.69 12.20
CA LEU A 215 3.67 0.43 12.97
C LEU A 215 3.96 -0.37 14.25
N TYR A 216 4.84 -1.38 14.17
CA TYR A 216 5.26 -2.17 15.33
C TYR A 216 5.93 -1.32 16.41
N ILE A 217 6.84 -0.42 16.02
CA ILE A 217 7.55 0.42 16.96
C ILE A 217 6.65 1.53 17.51
N THR A 218 5.85 2.19 16.69
CA THR A 218 5.13 3.42 17.09
C THR A 218 3.70 3.15 17.55
N ASP A 219 3.14 1.98 17.18
CA ASP A 219 1.72 1.65 17.34
C ASP A 219 0.81 2.77 16.80
N SER A 220 1.23 3.41 15.69
CA SER A 220 0.57 4.56 15.08
C SER A 220 0.55 4.46 13.55
N ILE A 221 -0.65 4.45 12.96
CA ILE A 221 -0.81 4.54 11.50
C ILE A 221 -0.38 5.92 10.99
N VAL A 222 -0.57 6.98 11.78
CA VAL A 222 -0.15 8.32 11.42
C VAL A 222 1.37 8.39 11.21
N ALA A 223 2.15 7.64 12.00
CA ALA A 223 3.59 7.50 11.79
C ALA A 223 3.91 6.88 10.41
N CYS A 224 3.18 5.84 10.02
CA CYS A 224 3.34 5.22 8.69
C CYS A 224 2.95 6.19 7.57
N ILE A 225 1.85 6.94 7.73
CA ILE A 225 1.42 7.96 6.78
C ILE A 225 2.51 9.03 6.59
N ILE A 226 3.13 9.50 7.66
CA ILE A 226 4.19 10.52 7.60
C ILE A 226 5.39 9.97 6.81
N VAL A 227 5.87 8.77 7.12
CA VAL A 227 7.02 8.17 6.40
C VAL A 227 6.70 7.91 4.94
N ASN A 228 5.52 7.35 4.64
CA ASN A 228 5.08 7.10 3.27
C ASN A 228 4.88 8.40 2.48
N PHE A 229 4.35 9.46 3.11
CA PHE A 229 4.22 10.79 2.52
C PHE A 229 5.58 11.39 2.15
N ILE A 230 6.56 11.35 3.06
CA ILE A 230 7.92 11.84 2.78
C ILE A 230 8.54 11.05 1.62
N TYR A 231 8.38 9.74 1.60
CA TYR A 231 8.86 8.90 0.50
C TYR A 231 8.22 9.28 -0.84
N LYS A 232 6.89 9.42 -0.88
CA LYS A 232 6.17 9.80 -2.11
C LYS A 232 6.53 11.21 -2.56
N LEU A 233 6.72 12.13 -1.61
CA LEU A 233 7.18 13.49 -1.90
C LEU A 233 8.60 13.49 -2.49
N PHE A 234 9.50 12.68 -1.94
CA PHE A 234 10.84 12.49 -2.48
C PHE A 234 10.80 11.95 -3.92
N MET A 235 9.98 10.93 -4.18
CA MET A 235 9.82 10.36 -5.52
C MET A 235 9.18 11.36 -6.48
N LEU A 236 8.30 12.24 -5.99
CA LEU A 236 7.66 13.27 -6.78
C LEU A 236 8.68 14.33 -7.29
N PHE A 237 9.59 14.77 -6.45
CA PHE A 237 10.53 15.84 -6.79
C PHE A 237 11.86 15.36 -7.36
N LEU A 238 12.42 14.31 -6.78
CA LEU A 238 13.73 13.80 -7.17
C LEU A 238 13.66 12.72 -8.25
N GLY A 239 12.61 11.90 -8.22
CA GLY A 239 12.47 10.78 -9.15
C GLY A 239 12.44 11.23 -10.61
N THR A 240 11.76 12.34 -10.93
CA THR A 240 11.73 12.94 -12.27
C THR A 240 13.06 13.51 -12.70
N ASN A 241 13.68 14.31 -11.84
CA ASN A 241 14.97 14.98 -12.17
C ASN A 241 16.09 13.95 -12.29
N MET A 242 16.14 12.97 -11.42
CA MET A 242 17.13 11.88 -11.48
C MET A 242 16.89 10.93 -12.64
N GLY A 243 15.62 10.65 -13.00
CA GLY A 243 15.28 9.88 -14.19
C GLY A 243 15.80 10.57 -15.47
N ASN A 244 15.57 11.87 -15.59
CA ASN A 244 16.09 12.67 -16.70
C ASN A 244 17.63 12.68 -16.74
N TYR A 245 18.29 12.79 -15.59
CA TYR A 245 19.75 12.74 -15.49
C TYR A 245 20.32 11.39 -15.98
N LEU A 246 19.68 10.29 -15.63
CA LEU A 246 20.07 8.94 -16.07
C LEU A 246 19.89 8.75 -17.59
N LEU A 247 18.83 9.34 -18.17
CA LEU A 247 18.53 9.26 -19.60
C LEU A 247 19.48 10.14 -20.43
N THR A 248 19.96 11.27 -19.89
CA THR A 248 20.85 12.21 -20.59
C THR A 248 22.31 11.79 -20.61
N GLY A 249 22.65 10.59 -20.11
CA GLY A 249 24.01 10.06 -20.17
C GLY A 249 24.96 10.63 -19.11
N GLY A 250 24.44 11.09 -17.98
CA GLY A 250 25.21 11.48 -16.81
C GLY A 250 26.12 10.36 -16.29
N ASN A 251 27.07 10.71 -15.40
CA ASN A 251 27.98 9.72 -14.82
C ASN A 251 27.24 8.79 -13.85
N ASN A 252 26.65 7.74 -14.40
CA ASN A 252 25.82 6.77 -13.66
C ASN A 252 26.57 6.13 -12.49
N LEU A 253 27.90 5.91 -12.63
CA LEU A 253 28.72 5.33 -11.57
C LEU A 253 28.78 6.25 -10.35
N LEU A 254 28.96 7.55 -10.54
CA LEU A 254 28.98 8.51 -9.45
C LEU A 254 27.63 8.56 -8.72
N LEU A 255 26.53 8.53 -9.49
CA LEU A 255 25.19 8.49 -8.91
C LEU A 255 24.97 7.22 -8.07
N TYR A 256 25.36 6.04 -8.55
CA TYR A 256 25.29 4.80 -7.78
C TYR A 256 26.10 4.88 -6.48
N ILE A 257 27.33 5.39 -6.56
CA ILE A 257 28.19 5.55 -5.38
C ILE A 257 27.54 6.49 -4.37
N THR A 258 27.02 7.63 -4.80
CA THR A 258 26.37 8.61 -3.90
C THR A 258 25.10 8.04 -3.25
N VAL A 259 24.27 7.32 -3.99
CA VAL A 259 23.06 6.69 -3.45
C VAL A 259 23.41 5.58 -2.45
N ILE A 260 24.42 4.76 -2.75
CA ILE A 260 24.88 3.70 -1.82
C ILE A 260 25.49 4.33 -0.56
N ALA A 261 26.30 5.37 -0.69
CA ALA A 261 26.85 6.07 0.48
C ALA A 261 25.74 6.66 1.36
N PHE A 262 24.76 7.31 0.75
CA PHE A 262 23.60 7.86 1.47
C PHE A 262 22.76 6.76 2.12
N LEU A 263 22.59 5.60 1.46
CA LEU A 263 21.91 4.43 2.00
C LEU A 263 22.62 3.91 3.26
N LEU A 264 23.94 3.76 3.22
CA LEU A 264 24.71 3.28 4.38
C LEU A 264 24.63 4.24 5.56
N VAL A 265 24.76 5.54 5.32
CA VAL A 265 24.64 6.57 6.39
C VAL A 265 23.24 6.55 6.97
N SER A 266 22.20 6.54 6.15
CA SER A 266 20.81 6.52 6.63
C SER A 266 20.47 5.23 7.38
N LEU A 267 21.01 4.07 6.95
CA LEU A 267 20.88 2.81 7.66
C LEU A 267 21.53 2.84 9.03
N CYS A 268 22.74 3.42 9.15
CA CYS A 268 23.41 3.58 10.44
C CYS A 268 22.59 4.46 11.41
N ILE A 269 22.08 5.59 10.92
CA ILE A 269 21.26 6.50 11.75
C ILE A 269 19.96 5.80 12.16
N PHE A 270 19.28 5.14 11.22
CA PHE A 270 18.05 4.40 11.51
C PHE A 270 18.26 3.27 12.52
N SER A 271 19.34 2.51 12.39
CA SER A 271 19.70 1.43 13.33
C SER A 271 20.01 1.97 14.73
N PHE A 272 20.69 3.12 14.80
CA PHE A 272 20.97 3.79 16.07
C PHE A 272 19.67 4.24 16.76
N GLU A 273 18.76 4.88 16.03
CA GLU A 273 17.46 5.31 16.55
C GLU A 273 16.57 4.13 16.99
N CYS A 274 16.54 3.05 16.21
CA CYS A 274 15.87 1.82 16.63
C CYS A 274 16.43 1.30 17.96
N SER A 275 17.76 1.23 18.09
CA SER A 275 18.42 0.77 19.32
C SER A 275 18.11 1.68 20.50
N ARG A 276 18.07 3.00 20.30
CA ARG A 276 17.69 3.99 21.31
C ARG A 276 16.27 3.73 21.83
N ILE A 277 15.31 3.59 20.91
CA ILE A 277 13.89 3.38 21.26
C ILE A 277 13.69 2.03 21.98
N PHE A 278 14.30 0.94 21.48
CA PHE A 278 14.18 -0.35 22.16
C PHE A 278 14.80 -0.36 23.56
N LYS A 279 15.94 0.30 23.77
CA LYS A 279 16.53 0.47 25.09
C LYS A 279 15.65 1.29 26.02
N GLN A 280 15.02 2.35 25.52
CA GLN A 280 14.08 3.16 26.30
C GLN A 280 12.86 2.34 26.73
N ARG A 281 12.23 1.59 25.81
CA ARG A 281 11.09 0.71 26.14
C ARG A 281 11.45 -0.38 27.16
N ALA A 282 12.63 -0.97 27.02
CA ALA A 282 13.11 -1.95 27.98
C ALA A 282 13.26 -1.37 29.40
N LYS A 283 13.70 -0.11 29.52
CA LYS A 283 13.79 0.60 30.81
C LYS A 283 12.40 0.90 31.38
N GLU A 284 11.42 1.20 30.54
CA GLU A 284 10.07 1.55 30.97
C GLU A 284 9.17 0.30 31.18
N ASN A 285 9.73 -0.92 31.06
CA ASN A 285 9.01 -2.20 31.13
C ASN A 285 7.77 -2.25 30.25
N MET A 286 7.78 -1.54 29.11
CA MET A 286 6.66 -1.56 28.18
C MET A 286 6.56 -2.92 27.49
N PRO A 287 5.36 -3.54 27.39
CA PRO A 287 5.19 -4.79 26.70
C PRO A 287 5.56 -4.62 25.23
N THR A 288 6.55 -5.37 24.77
CA THR A 288 6.82 -5.50 23.33
C THR A 288 5.87 -6.54 22.75
N PRO A 289 5.12 -6.23 21.71
CA PRO A 289 4.30 -7.23 21.04
C PRO A 289 5.17 -8.42 20.61
N THR A 290 4.68 -9.63 20.77
CA THR A 290 5.41 -10.82 20.31
C THR A 290 5.49 -10.82 18.80
N LEU A 291 6.71 -10.74 18.25
CA LEU A 291 6.93 -10.76 16.78
C LEU A 291 6.52 -12.09 16.16
N CYS A 292 6.74 -13.19 16.85
CA CYS A 292 6.51 -14.54 16.36
C CYS A 292 5.80 -15.38 17.42
N GLU A 293 4.58 -15.80 17.15
CA GLU A 293 3.93 -16.88 17.88
C GLU A 293 4.11 -18.20 17.13
N GLY A 294 4.68 -19.21 17.78
CA GLY A 294 4.77 -20.56 17.23
C GLY A 294 5.94 -20.89 16.29
N GLY A 295 6.94 -20.02 16.15
CA GLY A 295 8.15 -20.30 15.37
C GLY A 295 8.00 -20.23 13.86
N LYS A 296 9.07 -20.57 13.10
CA LYS A 296 9.13 -20.43 11.62
C LYS A 296 8.05 -21.23 10.88
N SER A 297 7.75 -22.45 11.36
CA SER A 297 6.74 -23.32 10.77
C SER A 297 5.34 -22.73 10.87
N ALA A 298 4.99 -22.10 12.01
CA ALA A 298 3.71 -21.45 12.19
C ALA A 298 3.56 -20.22 11.29
N ILE A 299 4.62 -19.42 11.13
CA ILE A 299 4.61 -18.27 10.21
C ILE A 299 4.34 -18.74 8.79
N LEU A 300 5.08 -19.74 8.32
CA LEU A 300 4.91 -20.27 6.96
C LEU A 300 3.50 -20.82 6.75
N HIS A 301 2.98 -21.55 7.72
CA HIS A 301 1.60 -22.07 7.67
C HIS A 301 0.56 -20.94 7.64
N ASN A 302 0.70 -19.92 8.48
CA ASN A 302 -0.22 -18.79 8.53
C ASN A 302 -0.21 -17.96 7.23
N VAL A 303 1.00 -17.71 6.69
CA VAL A 303 1.16 -17.00 5.42
C VAL A 303 0.59 -17.82 4.27
N SER A 304 0.93 -19.11 4.17
CA SER A 304 0.40 -19.95 3.09
C SER A 304 -1.12 -20.09 3.17
N SER A 305 -1.68 -20.35 4.35
CA SER A 305 -3.13 -20.47 4.51
C SER A 305 -3.89 -19.19 4.14
N ALA A 306 -3.30 -18.02 4.40
CA ALA A 306 -3.87 -16.75 3.98
C ALA A 306 -3.78 -16.55 2.46
N LEU A 307 -2.61 -16.80 1.85
CA LEU A 307 -2.39 -16.61 0.42
C LEU A 307 -3.22 -17.55 -0.47
N PHE A 308 -3.51 -18.75 0.01
CA PHE A 308 -4.37 -19.71 -0.70
C PHE A 308 -5.87 -19.50 -0.47
N THR A 309 -6.30 -18.36 0.10
CA THR A 309 -7.72 -18.02 0.10
C THR A 309 -8.20 -17.74 -1.33
N MET A 310 -9.42 -18.15 -1.66
CA MET A 310 -9.97 -18.03 -3.02
C MET A 310 -9.89 -16.59 -3.56
N CYS A 311 -10.17 -15.59 -2.72
CA CYS A 311 -10.12 -14.19 -3.14
C CYS A 311 -8.69 -13.75 -3.52
N ILE A 312 -7.66 -14.15 -2.76
CA ILE A 312 -6.27 -13.79 -3.05
C ILE A 312 -5.77 -14.52 -4.29
N VAL A 313 -6.16 -15.78 -4.49
CA VAL A 313 -5.83 -16.53 -5.70
C VAL A 313 -6.44 -15.84 -6.93
N ILE A 314 -7.69 -15.38 -6.86
CA ILE A 314 -8.32 -14.59 -7.93
C ILE A 314 -7.55 -13.28 -8.15
N CYS A 315 -7.14 -12.57 -7.10
CA CYS A 315 -6.33 -11.36 -7.21
C CYS A 315 -4.99 -11.63 -7.89
N ALA A 316 -4.30 -12.70 -7.52
CA ALA A 316 -3.04 -13.10 -8.15
C ALA A 316 -3.24 -13.45 -9.64
N PHE A 317 -4.32 -14.14 -9.97
CA PHE A 317 -4.66 -14.45 -11.37
C PHE A 317 -4.92 -13.16 -12.18
N ILE A 318 -5.72 -12.24 -11.66
CA ILE A 318 -5.98 -10.93 -12.30
C ILE A 318 -4.67 -10.17 -12.49
N TYR A 319 -3.79 -10.17 -11.49
CA TYR A 319 -2.49 -9.52 -11.55
C TYR A 319 -1.62 -10.11 -12.68
N VAL A 320 -1.50 -11.43 -12.74
CA VAL A 320 -0.71 -12.11 -13.78
C VAL A 320 -1.31 -11.87 -15.15
N ALA A 321 -2.62 -12.03 -15.32
CA ALA A 321 -3.31 -11.81 -16.59
C ALA A 321 -3.08 -10.38 -17.12
N PHE A 322 -3.20 -9.37 -16.25
CA PHE A 322 -2.97 -7.97 -16.61
C PHE A 322 -1.53 -7.73 -17.08
N ASN A 323 -0.53 -8.24 -16.34
CA ASN A 323 0.87 -8.08 -16.70
C ASN A 323 1.25 -8.84 -17.97
N VAL A 324 0.66 -10.03 -18.20
CA VAL A 324 0.85 -10.79 -19.46
C VAL A 324 0.29 -9.99 -20.63
N ILE A 325 -0.92 -9.46 -20.51
CA ILE A 325 -1.52 -8.62 -21.55
C ILE A 325 -0.64 -7.41 -21.88
N ASN A 326 -0.12 -6.71 -20.86
CA ASN A 326 0.76 -5.56 -21.04
C ASN A 326 2.12 -5.88 -21.67
N ILE A 327 2.57 -7.14 -21.66
CA ILE A 327 3.80 -7.56 -22.34
C ILE A 327 3.58 -7.81 -23.83
N PHE A 328 2.36 -8.22 -24.21
CA PHE A 328 2.02 -8.57 -25.60
C PHE A 328 1.32 -7.43 -26.36
N LEU A 329 0.84 -6.39 -25.70
CA LEU A 329 0.36 -5.14 -26.30
C LEU A 329 1.46 -4.10 -26.37
#